data_b3e54317303314b6fe17f5191ae3d4af
#
_entry.id   b3e54317303314b6fe17f5191ae3d4af
#
_cell.length_a   1.000
_cell.length_b   1.000
_cell.length_c   1.000
_cell.angle_alpha   90.00
_cell.angle_beta   90.00
_cell.angle_gamma   90.00
#
_symmetry.space_group_name_H-M   'P 1'
#
loop_
_entity.id
_entity.type
_entity.pdbx_description
1 polymer ?
#
loop_
_entity_poly.entity_id
_entity_poly.type
_entity_poly.pdbx_seq_one_letter_code
_entity_poly.pdbx_strand_id
1 'polypeptide(L)'
;MRRTIFTFIMLCFVTLTLQAQDVWTAAGSSTIFGTHWDIKDTQNDMTDKGNGIWQLTKTGCILEQGVKNEFKVVKNHDWNSGSYPEGNYVFTVKETGTYSVTIQFDANNCTINATYTKTGDAVIGEKTWTVAGSPEILGKKWLETATENDMIKQDDNVIYILTKTNLTLAQGIYQYKICANHGWAENYGDDNDP
;
A
#
# COMPACT_ATOMS: atom_id res chain seq x y z
N MET A 1 -0.83 -34.60 76.69
CA MET A 1 -1.71 -34.20 75.59
C MET A 1 -0.92 -33.26 74.67
N ARG A 2 -0.45 -33.73 73.53
CA ARG A 2 0.21 -32.86 72.51
C ARG A 2 -0.86 -32.41 71.54
N ARG A 3 -1.10 -31.07 71.46
CA ARG A 3 -1.99 -30.45 70.47
C ARG A 3 -1.17 -30.19 69.20
N THR A 4 -1.47 -30.89 68.12
CA THR A 4 -0.93 -30.66 66.80
C THR A 4 -1.77 -29.55 66.13
N ILE A 5 -1.16 -28.38 65.88
CA ILE A 5 -1.79 -27.33 65.14
C ILE A 5 -1.54 -27.60 63.66
N PHE A 6 -2.61 -27.85 62.91
CA PHE A 6 -2.55 -27.97 61.43
C PHE A 6 -2.70 -26.59 60.83
N THR A 7 -1.62 -25.99 60.36
CA THR A 7 -1.66 -24.74 59.61
C THR A 7 -2.05 -25.06 58.17
N PHE A 8 -3.25 -24.68 57.78
CA PHE A 8 -3.75 -24.81 56.39
C PHE A 8 -3.21 -23.64 55.61
N ILE A 9 -2.20 -23.84 54.73
CA ILE A 9 -1.69 -22.84 53.78
C ILE A 9 -2.63 -22.87 52.60
N MET A 10 -3.52 -21.86 52.51
CA MET A 10 -4.40 -21.60 51.39
C MET A 10 -3.56 -20.99 50.26
N LEU A 11 -3.13 -21.81 49.30
CA LEU A 11 -2.41 -21.32 48.12
C LEU A 11 -3.40 -20.66 47.16
N CYS A 12 -3.41 -19.32 47.16
CA CYS A 12 -4.24 -18.52 46.28
C CYS A 12 -3.60 -18.54 44.88
N PHE A 13 -4.12 -19.35 43.95
CA PHE A 13 -3.75 -19.34 42.55
C PHE A 13 -4.36 -18.08 41.91
N VAL A 14 -3.56 -17.01 41.75
CA VAL A 14 -3.91 -15.88 40.90
C VAL A 14 -3.70 -16.36 39.45
N THR A 15 -4.78 -16.72 38.77
CA THR A 15 -4.77 -16.95 37.35
C THR A 15 -4.62 -15.59 36.66
N LEU A 16 -3.40 -15.23 36.25
CA LEU A 16 -3.15 -14.14 35.33
C LEU A 16 -3.72 -14.59 33.98
N THR A 17 -4.89 -14.11 33.64
CA THR A 17 -5.38 -14.18 32.24
C THR A 17 -4.52 -13.23 31.41
N LEU A 18 -3.56 -13.80 30.65
CA LEU A 18 -2.91 -13.06 29.58
C LEU A 18 -3.99 -12.76 28.54
N GLN A 19 -4.59 -11.57 28.58
CA GLN A 19 -5.34 -11.06 27.43
C GLN A 19 -4.32 -10.75 26.32
N ALA A 20 -4.52 -11.32 25.14
CA ALA A 20 -3.74 -10.93 23.99
C ALA A 20 -3.94 -9.41 23.79
N GLN A 21 -2.83 -8.69 23.73
CA GLN A 21 -2.87 -7.24 23.49
C GLN A 21 -3.40 -6.98 22.08
N ASP A 22 -4.30 -6.02 21.93
CA ASP A 22 -4.75 -5.60 20.61
C ASP A 22 -3.57 -5.15 19.76
N VAL A 23 -3.61 -5.48 18.49
CA VAL A 23 -2.66 -5.01 17.47
C VAL A 23 -3.42 -4.08 16.53
N TRP A 24 -2.79 -2.97 16.18
CA TRP A 24 -3.33 -2.05 15.20
C TRP A 24 -2.37 -1.94 14.02
N THR A 25 -2.90 -2.09 12.81
CA THR A 25 -2.14 -2.10 11.56
C THR A 25 -2.69 -1.04 10.63
N ALA A 26 -1.83 -0.26 9.98
CA ALA A 26 -2.27 0.66 8.93
C ALA A 26 -2.11 -0.01 7.56
N ALA A 27 -3.14 0.05 6.73
CA ALA A 27 -3.13 -0.48 5.37
C ALA A 27 -3.75 0.51 4.38
N GLY A 28 -3.22 0.59 3.16
CA GLY A 28 -3.66 1.55 2.16
C GLY A 28 -2.79 1.60 0.92
N SER A 29 -2.52 2.81 0.43
CA SER A 29 -1.72 3.07 -0.77
C SER A 29 -0.33 2.47 -0.66
N SER A 30 0.10 1.70 -1.66
CA SER A 30 1.42 1.04 -1.69
C SER A 30 2.59 2.03 -1.64
N THR A 31 2.40 3.26 -2.08
CA THR A 31 3.37 4.36 -1.98
C THR A 31 3.80 4.68 -0.54
N ILE A 32 2.95 4.35 0.45
CA ILE A 32 3.22 4.54 1.88
C ILE A 32 3.59 3.22 2.54
N PHE A 33 2.79 2.17 2.28
CA PHE A 33 2.86 0.92 3.05
C PHE A 33 3.68 -0.17 2.37
N GLY A 34 4.12 0.02 1.12
CA GLY A 34 4.85 -0.98 0.33
C GLY A 34 3.93 -2.05 -0.28
N THR A 35 2.85 -2.40 0.42
CA THR A 35 1.79 -3.32 -0.01
C THR A 35 0.47 -2.58 -0.20
N HIS A 36 -0.40 -3.07 -1.09
CA HIS A 36 -1.68 -2.42 -1.39
C HIS A 36 -2.80 -3.06 -0.56
N TRP A 37 -3.33 -2.31 0.44
CA TRP A 37 -4.42 -2.74 1.33
C TRP A 37 -4.20 -4.09 2.03
N ASP A 38 -2.94 -4.48 2.27
CA ASP A 38 -2.62 -5.74 2.96
C ASP A 38 -2.57 -5.54 4.47
N ILE A 39 -3.63 -5.96 5.16
CA ILE A 39 -3.72 -5.90 6.62
C ILE A 39 -2.91 -6.99 7.33
N LYS A 40 -2.33 -7.94 6.59
CA LYS A 40 -1.48 -9.00 7.14
C LYS A 40 0.00 -8.65 7.14
N ASP A 41 0.36 -7.54 6.50
CA ASP A 41 1.74 -7.04 6.50
C ASP A 41 2.09 -6.44 7.85
N THR A 42 2.77 -7.23 8.68
CA THR A 42 3.19 -6.83 10.03
C THR A 42 4.22 -5.72 10.06
N GLN A 43 4.83 -5.35 8.92
CA GLN A 43 5.71 -4.17 8.83
C GLN A 43 4.93 -2.85 8.95
N ASN A 44 3.62 -2.95 8.86
CA ASN A 44 2.69 -1.84 9.00
C ASN A 44 1.95 -1.84 10.35
N ASP A 45 2.37 -2.69 11.29
CA ASP A 45 1.85 -2.68 12.64
C ASP A 45 2.28 -1.41 13.38
N MET A 46 1.33 -0.85 14.10
CA MET A 46 1.55 0.38 14.87
C MET A 46 2.17 0.04 16.23
N THR A 47 3.02 0.92 16.72
CA THR A 47 3.63 0.82 18.04
C THR A 47 2.72 1.45 19.08
N ASP A 48 2.46 0.76 20.17
CA ASP A 48 1.77 1.31 21.35
C ASP A 48 2.62 2.38 22.01
N LYS A 49 2.05 3.56 22.19
CA LYS A 49 2.65 4.72 22.88
C LYS A 49 2.10 4.91 24.29
N GLY A 50 1.21 4.02 24.71
CA GLY A 50 0.48 4.13 25.97
C GLY A 50 -0.77 4.98 25.86
N ASN A 51 -1.62 4.90 26.89
CA ASN A 51 -2.88 5.65 27.00
C ASN A 51 -3.83 5.50 25.79
N GLY A 52 -3.78 4.36 25.08
CA GLY A 52 -4.59 4.10 23.89
C GLY A 52 -4.07 4.76 22.62
N ILE A 53 -2.89 5.36 22.64
CA ILE A 53 -2.28 5.99 21.45
C ILE A 53 -1.35 4.99 20.75
N TRP A 54 -1.55 4.84 19.46
CA TRP A 54 -0.75 3.98 18.57
C TRP A 54 -0.11 4.82 17.48
N GLN A 55 1.10 4.47 17.07
CA GLN A 55 1.84 5.24 16.07
C GLN A 55 2.57 4.34 15.08
N LEU A 56 2.51 4.71 13.81
CA LEU A 56 3.36 4.19 12.74
C LEU A 56 4.07 5.36 12.05
N THR A 57 5.35 5.22 11.77
CA THR A 57 6.10 6.17 10.94
C THR A 57 6.72 5.43 9.77
N LYS A 58 6.42 5.87 8.56
CA LYS A 58 7.00 5.38 7.29
C LYS A 58 7.88 6.47 6.73
N THR A 59 9.10 6.11 6.33
CA THR A 59 10.08 7.04 5.76
C THR A 59 10.41 6.65 4.33
N GLY A 60 10.89 7.61 3.53
CA GLY A 60 11.24 7.34 2.14
C GLY A 60 10.03 7.16 1.21
N CYS A 61 8.84 7.58 1.63
CA CYS A 61 7.65 7.51 0.81
C CYS A 61 7.74 8.49 -0.35
N ILE A 62 7.72 8.01 -1.59
CA ILE A 62 7.67 8.88 -2.77
C ILE A 62 6.20 9.21 -3.01
N LEU A 63 5.85 10.48 -2.78
CA LEU A 63 4.48 10.98 -2.96
C LEU A 63 4.45 12.03 -4.07
N GLU A 64 3.50 11.91 -4.97
CA GLU A 64 3.33 12.80 -6.11
C GLU A 64 2.31 13.89 -5.81
N GLN A 65 2.58 15.10 -6.30
CA GLN A 65 1.69 16.25 -6.14
C GLN A 65 0.28 15.95 -6.64
N GLY A 66 -0.71 16.21 -5.79
CA GLY A 66 -2.13 16.06 -6.12
C GLY A 66 -2.65 14.63 -6.20
N VAL A 67 -1.76 13.62 -6.14
CA VAL A 67 -2.17 12.21 -6.10
C VAL A 67 -2.77 11.89 -4.74
N LYS A 68 -3.92 11.21 -4.73
CA LYS A 68 -4.58 10.77 -3.50
C LYS A 68 -3.83 9.60 -2.88
N ASN A 69 -3.50 9.75 -1.61
CA ASN A 69 -2.98 8.70 -0.75
C ASN A 69 -4.05 8.34 0.27
N GLU A 70 -4.34 7.07 0.42
CA GLU A 70 -5.46 6.59 1.22
C GLU A 70 -5.02 5.49 2.17
N PHE A 71 -5.62 5.45 3.36
CA PHE A 71 -5.40 4.35 4.30
C PHE A 71 -6.53 4.21 5.32
N LYS A 72 -6.50 3.09 6.02
CA LYS A 72 -7.27 2.81 7.24
C LYS A 72 -6.34 2.23 8.31
N VAL A 73 -6.76 2.35 9.56
CA VAL A 73 -6.17 1.63 10.69
C VAL A 73 -7.12 0.50 11.06
N VAL A 74 -6.58 -0.72 11.15
CA VAL A 74 -7.36 -1.95 11.30
C VAL A 74 -6.92 -2.69 12.54
N LYS A 75 -7.88 -3.23 13.31
CA LYS A 75 -7.64 -3.98 14.54
C LYS A 75 -7.36 -5.45 14.24
N ASN A 76 -6.32 -6.01 14.87
CA ASN A 76 -6.03 -7.45 14.89
C ASN A 76 -5.93 -8.10 13.50
N HIS A 77 -5.47 -7.34 12.50
CA HIS A 77 -5.34 -7.81 11.13
C HIS A 77 -6.66 -8.39 10.54
N ASP A 78 -7.79 -7.82 10.97
CA ASP A 78 -9.11 -8.28 10.53
C ASP A 78 -10.06 -7.09 10.31
N TRP A 79 -10.56 -6.95 9.08
CA TRP A 79 -11.47 -5.88 8.69
C TRP A 79 -12.76 -5.84 9.53
N ASN A 80 -13.17 -6.99 10.06
CA ASN A 80 -14.40 -7.11 10.86
C ASN A 80 -14.18 -6.82 12.34
N SER A 81 -12.92 -6.82 12.81
CA SER A 81 -12.60 -6.53 14.22
C SER A 81 -12.58 -5.03 14.54
N GLY A 82 -12.65 -4.17 13.52
CA GLY A 82 -12.66 -2.72 13.60
C GLY A 82 -11.70 -2.10 12.58
N SER A 83 -12.20 -1.13 11.82
CA SER A 83 -11.41 -0.39 10.83
C SER A 83 -11.81 1.07 10.80
N TYR A 84 -10.83 1.96 10.83
CA TYR A 84 -11.03 3.39 10.98
C TYR A 84 -10.24 4.20 9.97
N PRO A 85 -10.78 5.36 9.52
CA PRO A 85 -12.14 5.86 9.74
C PRO A 85 -13.20 5.01 9.01
N GLU A 86 -14.50 5.32 9.12
CA GLU A 86 -15.56 4.62 8.40
C GLU A 86 -15.33 4.61 6.88
N GLY A 87 -14.99 5.77 6.28
CA GLY A 87 -14.40 5.87 4.93
C GLY A 87 -12.88 5.65 4.98
N ASN A 88 -12.16 6.05 3.94
CA ASN A 88 -10.70 6.07 3.97
C ASN A 88 -10.20 7.41 4.54
N TYR A 89 -9.08 7.38 5.27
CA TYR A 89 -8.33 8.60 5.49
C TYR A 89 -7.62 8.96 4.18
N VAL A 90 -7.86 10.17 3.66
CA VAL A 90 -7.36 10.61 2.36
C VAL A 90 -6.55 11.88 2.52
N PHE A 91 -5.39 11.95 1.89
CA PHE A 91 -4.62 13.18 1.80
C PHE A 91 -3.88 13.29 0.46
N THR A 92 -3.46 14.51 0.13
CA THR A 92 -2.59 14.82 -1.02
C THR A 92 -1.43 15.67 -0.55
N VAL A 93 -0.32 15.63 -1.27
CA VAL A 93 0.81 16.54 -1.04
C VAL A 93 0.79 17.68 -2.06
N LYS A 94 1.38 18.82 -1.68
CA LYS A 94 1.45 20.03 -2.53
C LYS A 94 2.60 20.00 -3.53
N GLU A 95 3.58 19.15 -3.30
CA GLU A 95 4.78 18.99 -4.13
C GLU A 95 5.14 17.53 -4.20
N THR A 96 5.62 17.10 -5.36
CA THR A 96 6.24 15.77 -5.49
C THR A 96 7.54 15.71 -4.70
N GLY A 97 7.79 14.62 -3.97
CA GLY A 97 8.98 14.49 -3.13
C GLY A 97 9.05 13.19 -2.36
N THR A 98 10.13 13.05 -1.62
CA THR A 98 10.29 12.00 -0.61
C THR A 98 9.76 12.52 0.72
N TYR A 99 8.95 11.73 1.39
CA TYR A 99 8.26 12.12 2.62
C TYR A 99 8.50 11.13 3.76
N SER A 100 8.45 11.68 4.98
CA SER A 100 8.16 10.92 6.19
C SER A 100 6.69 11.09 6.54
N VAL A 101 5.96 9.99 6.66
CA VAL A 101 4.54 9.95 7.02
C VAL A 101 4.41 9.34 8.41
N THR A 102 3.87 10.09 9.36
CA THR A 102 3.58 9.62 10.72
C THR A 102 2.08 9.58 10.93
N ILE A 103 1.57 8.41 11.29
CA ILE A 103 0.16 8.15 11.56
C ILE A 103 0.03 7.88 13.05
N GLN A 104 -0.82 8.66 13.73
CA GLN A 104 -1.23 8.41 15.10
C GLN A 104 -2.70 8.01 15.11
N PHE A 105 -3.01 6.97 15.86
CA PHE A 105 -4.37 6.50 16.11
C PHE A 105 -4.67 6.52 17.61
N ASP A 106 -5.71 7.21 17.99
CA ASP A 106 -6.26 7.16 19.35
C ASP A 106 -7.38 6.11 19.40
N ALA A 107 -7.08 4.97 19.98
CA ALA A 107 -8.03 3.86 20.09
C ALA A 107 -9.19 4.16 21.06
N ASN A 108 -9.07 5.16 21.95
CA ASN A 108 -10.15 5.53 22.87
C ASN A 108 -11.27 6.28 22.14
N ASN A 109 -10.91 7.09 21.15
CA ASN A 109 -11.84 7.94 20.40
C ASN A 109 -11.99 7.50 18.94
N CYS A 110 -11.24 6.48 18.52
CA CYS A 110 -11.18 5.99 17.13
C CYS A 110 -10.80 7.09 16.11
N THR A 111 -9.90 8.00 16.51
CA THR A 111 -9.49 9.14 15.69
C THR A 111 -8.08 8.97 15.14
N ILE A 112 -7.87 9.48 13.94
CA ILE A 112 -6.58 9.44 13.23
C ILE A 112 -6.06 10.86 13.08
N ASN A 113 -4.78 11.05 13.39
CA ASN A 113 -4.00 12.22 13.04
C ASN A 113 -2.80 11.76 12.19
N ALA A 114 -2.67 12.29 10.97
CA ALA A 114 -1.54 11.99 10.12
C ALA A 114 -0.78 13.27 9.78
N THR A 115 0.54 13.19 9.90
CA THR A 115 1.46 14.25 9.47
C THR A 115 2.39 13.70 8.41
N TYR A 116 2.69 14.52 7.41
CA TYR A 116 3.60 14.18 6.32
C TYR A 116 4.55 15.33 6.08
N THR A 117 5.84 15.04 6.20
CA THR A 117 6.91 16.03 6.08
C THR A 117 7.79 15.67 4.90
N LYS A 118 7.99 16.61 3.96
CA LYS A 118 8.93 16.43 2.84
C LYS A 118 10.35 16.36 3.41
N THR A 119 11.08 15.30 3.09
CA THR A 119 12.45 15.05 3.56
C THR A 119 13.48 15.20 2.45
N GLY A 120 13.03 15.26 1.20
CA GLY A 120 13.90 15.43 0.03
C GLY A 120 13.09 15.49 -1.26
N ASP A 121 13.81 15.71 -2.35
CA ASP A 121 13.22 15.59 -3.67
C ASP A 121 13.04 14.12 -4.01
N ALA A 122 11.93 13.80 -4.71
CA ALA A 122 11.74 12.46 -5.20
C ALA A 122 12.75 12.22 -6.33
N VAL A 123 13.61 11.23 -6.15
CA VAL A 123 14.24 10.60 -7.30
C VAL A 123 13.19 9.65 -7.86
N ILE A 124 12.26 10.21 -8.65
CA ILE A 124 11.34 9.38 -9.43
C ILE A 124 12.23 8.78 -10.50
N GLY A 125 12.48 7.48 -10.40
CA GLY A 125 13.10 6.74 -11.49
C GLY A 125 12.29 7.01 -12.75
N GLU A 126 12.96 7.19 -13.87
CA GLU A 126 12.28 7.38 -15.14
C GLU A 126 11.27 6.25 -15.34
N LYS A 127 9.99 6.59 -15.57
CA LYS A 127 8.95 5.57 -15.78
C LYS A 127 9.31 4.75 -17.02
N THR A 128 9.27 3.44 -16.89
CA THR A 128 9.20 2.54 -18.05
C THR A 128 7.76 2.49 -18.54
N TRP A 129 7.58 2.53 -19.84
CA TRP A 129 6.28 2.41 -20.48
C TRP A 129 6.25 1.16 -21.33
N THR A 130 5.30 0.25 -21.04
CA THR A 130 5.15 -1.03 -21.74
C THR A 130 3.79 -1.09 -22.42
N VAL A 131 3.75 -1.56 -23.65
CA VAL A 131 2.48 -1.78 -24.36
C VAL A 131 2.03 -3.22 -24.15
N ALA A 132 0.83 -3.40 -23.60
CA ALA A 132 0.18 -4.70 -23.43
C ALA A 132 -1.12 -4.74 -24.24
N GLY A 133 -1.43 -5.87 -24.90
CA GLY A 133 -2.62 -5.98 -25.73
C GLY A 133 -2.68 -7.22 -26.59
N SER A 134 -3.19 -7.06 -27.81
CA SER A 134 -3.42 -8.13 -28.77
C SER A 134 -2.13 -8.83 -29.16
N PRO A 135 -2.05 -10.17 -29.07
CA PRO A 135 -0.83 -10.92 -29.28
C PRO A 135 -0.32 -10.89 -30.74
N GLU A 136 -1.19 -10.60 -31.70
CA GLU A 136 -0.86 -10.47 -33.11
C GLU A 136 0.11 -9.30 -33.39
N ILE A 137 0.06 -8.26 -32.51
CA ILE A 137 0.93 -7.08 -32.56
C ILE A 137 2.10 -7.26 -31.60
N LEU A 138 1.81 -7.73 -30.37
CA LEU A 138 2.73 -7.65 -29.23
C LEU A 138 3.38 -9.00 -28.88
N GLY A 139 2.99 -10.09 -29.57
CA GLY A 139 3.53 -11.43 -29.34
C GLY A 139 2.99 -12.13 -28.10
N LYS A 140 2.52 -11.38 -27.10
CA LYS A 140 1.94 -11.92 -25.86
C LYS A 140 0.63 -11.21 -25.53
N LYS A 141 -0.34 -11.98 -25.06
CA LYS A 141 -1.69 -11.47 -24.80
C LYS A 141 -1.71 -10.74 -23.44
N TRP A 142 -1.95 -9.43 -23.46
CA TRP A 142 -2.16 -8.59 -22.27
C TRP A 142 -1.10 -8.76 -21.17
N LEU A 143 0.18 -8.89 -21.54
CA LEU A 143 1.28 -9.08 -20.58
C LEU A 143 2.05 -7.76 -20.40
N GLU A 144 1.79 -7.06 -19.30
CA GLU A 144 2.40 -5.79 -18.94
C GLU A 144 3.88 -5.90 -18.53
N THR A 145 4.33 -7.11 -18.19
CA THR A 145 5.73 -7.40 -17.84
C THR A 145 6.59 -7.80 -19.05
N ALA A 146 6.05 -7.74 -20.26
CA ALA A 146 6.77 -8.09 -21.49
C ALA A 146 7.74 -6.98 -21.90
N THR A 147 8.99 -7.06 -21.45
CA THR A 147 10.03 -6.03 -21.70
C THR A 147 10.35 -5.83 -23.19
N GLU A 148 10.06 -6.80 -24.04
CA GLU A 148 10.14 -6.67 -25.50
C GLU A 148 9.11 -5.70 -26.10
N ASN A 149 8.16 -5.26 -25.28
CA ASN A 149 7.13 -4.28 -25.61
C ASN A 149 7.34 -2.95 -24.89
N ASP A 150 8.50 -2.75 -24.28
CA ASP A 150 8.85 -1.46 -23.67
C ASP A 150 9.03 -0.40 -24.75
N MET A 151 8.49 0.78 -24.45
CA MET A 151 8.62 1.94 -25.33
C MET A 151 9.98 2.61 -25.11
N ILE A 152 10.59 3.05 -26.18
CA ILE A 152 11.88 3.74 -26.14
C ILE A 152 11.63 5.23 -26.06
N LYS A 153 12.22 5.87 -25.06
CA LYS A 153 12.19 7.31 -24.88
C LYS A 153 13.00 8.00 -25.97
N GLN A 154 12.45 9.06 -26.54
CA GLN A 154 13.13 9.88 -27.51
C GLN A 154 13.93 11.00 -26.84
N ASP A 155 14.84 11.61 -27.58
CA ASP A 155 15.78 12.64 -27.05
C ASP A 155 15.11 13.89 -26.51
N ASP A 156 13.87 14.16 -26.89
CA ASP A 156 13.09 15.31 -26.39
C ASP A 156 12.52 15.11 -24.97
N ASN A 157 12.73 13.92 -24.40
CA ASN A 157 12.29 13.52 -23.05
C ASN A 157 10.77 13.49 -22.81
N VAL A 158 9.95 13.65 -23.82
CA VAL A 158 8.48 13.68 -23.73
C VAL A 158 7.83 12.53 -24.48
N ILE A 159 8.39 12.13 -25.60
CA ILE A 159 7.83 11.12 -26.50
C ILE A 159 8.45 9.76 -26.24
N TYR A 160 7.62 8.74 -26.14
CA TYR A 160 7.99 7.34 -26.05
C TYR A 160 7.44 6.59 -27.27
N ILE A 161 8.24 5.74 -27.90
CA ILE A 161 7.86 5.04 -29.12
C ILE A 161 8.10 3.53 -28.95
N LEU A 162 7.11 2.72 -29.32
CA LEU A 162 7.26 1.30 -29.61
C LEU A 162 7.02 1.09 -31.09
N THR A 163 7.97 0.48 -31.80
CA THR A 163 7.83 0.11 -33.20
C THR A 163 7.83 -1.41 -33.33
N LYS A 164 6.81 -1.96 -33.97
CA LYS A 164 6.72 -3.37 -34.33
C LYS A 164 6.69 -3.47 -35.84
N THR A 165 7.56 -4.30 -36.40
CA THR A 165 7.73 -4.49 -37.88
C THR A 165 7.42 -5.91 -38.29
N ASN A 166 7.24 -6.14 -39.60
CA ASN A 166 6.98 -7.44 -40.20
C ASN A 166 5.72 -8.14 -39.65
N LEU A 167 4.70 -7.36 -39.25
CA LEU A 167 3.44 -7.91 -38.78
C LEU A 167 2.59 -8.38 -39.97
N THR A 168 1.99 -9.56 -39.82
CA THR A 168 0.96 -10.04 -40.73
C THR A 168 -0.37 -10.00 -40.01
N LEU A 169 -1.16 -8.98 -40.29
CA LEU A 169 -2.43 -8.73 -39.59
C LEU A 169 -3.59 -9.11 -40.52
N ALA A 170 -4.55 -9.90 -40.01
CA ALA A 170 -5.83 -10.13 -40.68
C ALA A 170 -6.76 -8.93 -40.42
N GLN A 171 -7.86 -8.85 -41.18
CA GLN A 171 -8.92 -7.87 -40.87
C GLN A 171 -9.51 -8.19 -39.46
N GLY A 172 -9.47 -7.24 -38.58
CA GLY A 172 -9.95 -7.42 -37.18
C GLY A 172 -9.76 -6.18 -36.33
N ILE A 173 -10.13 -6.31 -35.05
CA ILE A 173 -9.92 -5.28 -34.02
C ILE A 173 -8.71 -5.71 -33.20
N TYR A 174 -7.77 -4.80 -33.02
CA TYR A 174 -6.58 -4.99 -32.20
C TYR A 174 -6.58 -3.95 -31.09
N GLN A 175 -6.46 -4.41 -29.85
CA GLN A 175 -6.53 -3.57 -28.67
C GLN A 175 -5.19 -3.52 -27.95
N TYR A 176 -4.88 -2.40 -27.33
CA TYR A 176 -3.73 -2.26 -26.45
C TYR A 176 -3.94 -1.18 -25.38
N LYS A 177 -3.17 -1.29 -24.31
CA LYS A 177 -2.99 -0.27 -23.29
C LYS A 177 -1.51 -0.02 -23.08
N ILE A 178 -1.17 1.18 -22.63
CA ILE A 178 0.16 1.55 -22.20
C ILE A 178 0.19 1.48 -20.69
N CYS A 179 1.09 0.69 -20.11
CA CYS A 179 1.23 0.47 -18.68
C CYS A 179 2.54 1.10 -18.17
N ALA A 180 2.50 1.73 -17.00
CA ALA A 180 3.68 2.27 -16.35
C ALA A 180 4.36 1.20 -15.47
N ASN A 181 5.69 1.17 -15.49
CA ASN A 181 6.52 0.36 -14.58
C ASN A 181 6.12 -1.12 -14.54
N HIS A 182 5.76 -1.70 -15.69
CA HIS A 182 5.36 -3.09 -15.84
C HIS A 182 4.19 -3.49 -14.92
N GLY A 183 3.21 -2.59 -14.72
CA GLY A 183 2.07 -2.84 -13.84
C GLY A 183 0.78 -2.18 -14.33
N TRP A 184 -0.37 -2.77 -13.96
CA TRP A 184 -1.70 -2.27 -14.32
C TRP A 184 -2.19 -1.11 -13.44
N ALA A 185 -1.49 -0.76 -12.36
CA ALA A 185 -1.91 0.30 -11.43
C ALA A 185 -2.02 1.67 -12.12
N GLU A 186 -1.15 1.93 -13.09
CA GLU A 186 -1.22 3.12 -13.94
C GLU A 186 -1.18 2.63 -15.40
N ASN A 187 -2.30 2.81 -16.10
CA ASN A 187 -2.41 2.41 -17.50
C ASN A 187 -3.26 3.41 -18.28
N TYR A 188 -3.01 3.48 -19.59
CA TYR A 188 -3.68 4.39 -20.52
C TYR A 188 -4.11 3.62 -21.76
N GLY A 189 -5.29 3.90 -22.24
CA GLY A 189 -5.91 3.32 -23.41
C GLY A 189 -7.37 3.73 -23.46
N ASP A 190 -7.99 3.58 -24.62
CA ASP A 190 -9.42 3.84 -24.78
C ASP A 190 -10.21 2.70 -24.13
N ASP A 191 -11.01 3.02 -23.11
CA ASP A 191 -11.91 2.08 -22.42
C ASP A 191 -13.25 1.92 -23.18
N ASN A 192 -13.35 2.49 -24.39
CA ASN A 192 -14.50 2.26 -25.25
C ASN A 192 -14.42 0.84 -25.82
N ASP A 193 -14.86 -0.12 -25.01
CA ASP A 193 -15.22 -1.45 -25.49
C ASP A 193 -16.50 -1.31 -26.32
N PRO A 194 -16.56 -1.84 -27.57
CA PRO A 194 -17.73 -1.76 -28.42
C PRO A 194 -18.94 -2.54 -27.87
#